data_c28900b023a4d2447ddd3bd80b5f92e4
#
_entry.id   c28900b023a4d2447ddd3bd80b5f92e4
#
_cell.length_a   1.000
_cell.length_b   1.000
_cell.length_c   1.000
_cell.angle_alpha   90.00
_cell.angle_beta   90.00
_cell.angle_gamma   90.00
#
_symmetry.space_group_name_H-M   'P 1'
#
loop_
_entity.id
_entity.type
_entity.pdbx_description
1 polymer ?
#
loop_
_entity_poly.entity_id
_entity_poly.type
_entity_poly.pdbx_seq_one_letter_code
_entity_poly.pdbx_strand_id
1 'polypeptide(L)'
;MELKDILAKCDPTLLAQSATWAEIKAICDDGMKYETASVCIPASFVKQAKEYVGEKLAICTVIGFPNGYATTAAKCFMASDAVDNGADEVDMVINIGWAKEGKWAEITAEIAAIKAACKGKLLKVIIETCLLTDDEKIALCKCVSDSGADYIKTSTGFSKAGATFADVELFAKHVAPHVKIKAAGGISSIEDAEKFIALGASRLGTSRIVKIAKGLENDGTY
;
A
#
# COMPACT_ATOMS: atom_id res chain seq x y z
N MET A 1 19.66 7.37 -9.02
CA MET A 1 18.92 8.22 -8.02
C MET A 1 19.69 8.17 -6.72
N GLU A 2 19.64 9.21 -5.88
CA GLU A 2 20.26 9.13 -4.55
C GLU A 2 19.44 8.18 -3.66
N LEU A 3 20.12 7.39 -2.81
CA LEU A 3 19.43 6.41 -1.94
C LEU A 3 18.35 7.05 -1.05
N LYS A 4 18.59 8.26 -0.56
CA LYS A 4 17.60 9.01 0.25
C LYS A 4 16.31 9.32 -0.52
N ASP A 5 16.40 9.57 -1.83
CA ASP A 5 15.21 9.86 -2.66
C ASP A 5 14.37 8.61 -2.90
N ILE A 6 14.99 7.43 -2.89
CA ILE A 6 14.31 6.14 -2.95
C ILE A 6 13.66 5.85 -1.59
N LEU A 7 14.39 6.02 -0.49
CA LEU A 7 13.89 5.81 0.88
C LEU A 7 12.66 6.69 1.17
N ALA A 8 12.68 7.96 0.74
CA ALA A 8 11.55 8.87 0.87
C ALA A 8 10.28 8.44 0.10
N LYS A 9 10.37 7.39 -0.74
CA LYS A 9 9.24 6.77 -1.43
C LYS A 9 8.87 5.40 -0.86
N CYS A 10 9.60 4.90 0.14
CA CYS A 10 9.37 3.58 0.73
C CYS A 10 8.32 3.62 1.85
N ASP A 11 7.52 2.57 1.91
CA ASP A 11 6.71 2.20 3.05
C ASP A 11 7.26 0.89 3.64
N PRO A 12 8.23 0.93 4.57
CA PRO A 12 8.62 -0.25 5.32
C PRO A 12 7.38 -0.88 5.96
N THR A 13 7.25 -2.20 5.82
CA THR A 13 6.00 -2.91 6.12
C THR A 13 6.26 -4.07 7.07
N LEU A 14 5.46 -4.16 8.14
CA LEU A 14 5.43 -5.29 9.04
C LEU A 14 3.96 -5.65 9.36
N LEU A 15 3.46 -6.70 8.69
CA LEU A 15 2.08 -7.17 8.79
C LEU A 15 2.00 -8.65 9.20
N ALA A 16 3.09 -9.19 9.78
CA ALA A 16 3.09 -10.54 10.32
C ALA A 16 2.04 -10.68 11.43
N GLN A 17 1.31 -11.81 11.46
CA GLN A 17 0.28 -12.07 12.47
C GLN A 17 0.84 -12.09 13.90
N SER A 18 2.11 -12.43 14.06
CA SER A 18 2.82 -12.48 15.33
C SER A 18 3.59 -11.20 15.68
N ALA A 19 3.45 -10.11 14.89
CA ALA A 19 4.18 -8.89 15.13
C ALA A 19 3.94 -8.35 16.55
N THR A 20 5.04 -7.99 17.22
CA THR A 20 5.04 -7.46 18.58
C THR A 20 5.26 -5.94 18.57
N TRP A 21 4.91 -5.27 19.67
CA TRP A 21 5.20 -3.84 19.80
C TRP A 21 6.69 -3.51 19.64
N ALA A 22 7.58 -4.36 20.15
CA ALA A 22 9.03 -4.14 20.02
C ALA A 22 9.47 -4.08 18.54
N GLU A 23 8.92 -4.96 17.69
CA GLU A 23 9.19 -4.98 16.26
C GLU A 23 8.54 -3.80 15.53
N ILE A 24 7.29 -3.45 15.91
CA ILE A 24 6.61 -2.26 15.35
C ILE A 24 7.37 -0.99 15.71
N LYS A 25 7.83 -0.87 16.96
CA LYS A 25 8.66 0.26 17.38
C LYS A 25 9.95 0.34 16.58
N ALA A 26 10.63 -0.78 16.36
CA ALA A 26 11.86 -0.83 15.58
C ALA A 26 11.66 -0.35 14.12
N ILE A 27 10.55 -0.74 13.45
CA ILE A 27 10.26 -0.26 12.09
C ILE A 27 9.90 1.23 12.08
N CYS A 28 9.27 1.75 13.13
CA CYS A 28 9.02 3.18 13.31
C CYS A 28 10.33 3.96 13.49
N ASP A 29 11.25 3.46 14.32
CA ASP A 29 12.59 4.05 14.50
C ASP A 29 13.35 4.11 13.17
N ASP A 30 13.31 3.04 12.39
CA ASP A 30 13.89 3.00 11.05
C ASP A 30 13.21 4.01 10.12
N GLY A 31 11.89 4.08 10.11
CA GLY A 31 11.13 5.04 9.30
C GLY A 31 11.51 6.49 9.59
N MET A 32 11.62 6.86 10.86
CA MET A 32 12.05 8.19 11.27
C MET A 32 13.52 8.46 10.92
N LYS A 33 14.40 7.48 11.13
CA LYS A 33 15.84 7.63 10.88
C LYS A 33 16.16 7.80 9.39
N TYR A 34 15.48 7.06 8.54
CA TYR A 34 15.71 7.04 7.10
C TYR A 34 14.73 7.91 6.31
N GLU A 35 13.90 8.68 7.02
CA GLU A 35 12.92 9.61 6.43
C GLU A 35 12.04 8.95 5.37
N THR A 36 11.50 7.75 5.69
CA THR A 36 10.63 7.02 4.77
C THR A 36 9.27 7.70 4.62
N ALA A 37 8.54 7.40 3.54
CA ALA A 37 7.24 8.02 3.26
C ALA A 37 6.19 7.72 4.34
N SER A 38 6.17 6.47 4.82
CA SER A 38 5.35 6.01 5.94
C SER A 38 5.94 4.71 6.50
N VAL A 39 5.32 4.13 7.53
CA VAL A 39 5.43 2.71 7.86
C VAL A 39 4.06 2.07 7.79
N CYS A 40 3.98 0.82 7.28
CA CYS A 40 2.72 0.09 7.15
C CYS A 40 2.65 -1.02 8.20
N ILE A 41 1.69 -0.92 9.14
CA ILE A 41 1.59 -1.74 10.34
C ILE A 41 0.17 -2.24 10.57
N PRO A 42 -0.05 -3.29 11.41
CA PRO A 42 -1.39 -3.76 11.75
C PRO A 42 -2.22 -2.68 12.46
N ALA A 43 -3.53 -2.64 12.19
CA ALA A 43 -4.44 -1.62 12.71
C ALA A 43 -4.41 -1.51 14.24
N SER A 44 -4.24 -2.64 14.95
CA SER A 44 -4.17 -2.69 16.41
C SER A 44 -3.01 -1.90 17.03
N PHE A 45 -1.97 -1.58 16.26
CA PHE A 45 -0.81 -0.80 16.72
C PHE A 45 -0.85 0.67 16.29
N VAL A 46 -1.80 1.07 15.45
CA VAL A 46 -1.84 2.43 14.87
C VAL A 46 -1.81 3.51 15.95
N LYS A 47 -2.70 3.43 16.95
CA LYS A 47 -2.77 4.42 18.04
C LYS A 47 -1.44 4.54 18.78
N GLN A 48 -0.89 3.42 19.21
CA GLN A 48 0.36 3.40 19.96
C GLN A 48 1.55 3.89 19.12
N ALA A 49 1.57 3.53 17.82
CA ALA A 49 2.60 3.98 16.90
C ALA A 49 2.50 5.50 16.64
N LYS A 50 1.29 6.03 16.42
CA LYS A 50 1.09 7.47 16.22
C LYS A 50 1.47 8.28 17.47
N GLU A 51 1.12 7.80 18.66
CA GLU A 51 1.55 8.43 19.91
C GLU A 51 3.09 8.41 20.05
N TYR A 52 3.73 7.36 19.59
CA TYR A 52 5.20 7.21 19.65
C TYR A 52 5.92 8.12 18.65
N VAL A 53 5.50 8.15 17.37
CA VAL A 53 6.20 8.91 16.32
C VAL A 53 5.76 10.37 16.23
N GLY A 54 4.58 10.71 16.71
CA GLY A 54 3.96 12.03 16.55
C GLY A 54 3.80 12.42 15.08
N GLU A 55 4.27 13.59 14.72
CA GLU A 55 4.22 14.10 13.34
C GLU A 55 5.51 13.79 12.53
N LYS A 56 6.46 13.05 13.10
CA LYS A 56 7.76 12.77 12.45
C LYS A 56 7.66 11.71 11.35
N LEU A 57 6.61 10.89 11.37
CA LEU A 57 6.43 9.79 10.43
C LEU A 57 4.94 9.53 10.22
N ALA A 58 4.52 9.37 8.95
CA ALA A 58 3.17 8.95 8.64
C ALA A 58 2.95 7.47 8.98
N ILE A 59 1.78 7.16 9.55
CA ILE A 59 1.35 5.79 9.86
C ILE A 59 0.36 5.33 8.81
N CYS A 60 0.71 4.26 8.10
CA CYS A 60 -0.16 3.54 7.19
C CYS A 60 -0.67 2.26 7.86
N THR A 61 -1.91 1.87 7.57
CA THR A 61 -2.43 0.55 7.93
C THR A 61 -3.24 -0.07 6.80
N VAL A 62 -3.67 -1.31 6.98
CA VAL A 62 -4.43 -2.08 5.99
C VAL A 62 -5.83 -2.39 6.48
N ILE A 63 -6.80 -2.46 5.55
CA ILE A 63 -8.19 -2.81 5.82
C ILE A 63 -8.74 -3.83 4.82
N GLY A 64 -9.66 -4.68 5.25
CA GLY A 64 -10.18 -5.78 4.41
C GLY A 64 -9.07 -6.73 3.94
N PHE A 65 -7.97 -6.74 4.63
CA PHE A 65 -6.70 -7.33 4.21
C PHE A 65 -6.48 -8.73 4.82
N PRO A 66 -5.82 -9.67 4.10
CA PRO A 66 -5.32 -9.52 2.72
C PRO A 66 -6.36 -9.91 1.64
N ASN A 67 -7.51 -10.48 1.99
CA ASN A 67 -8.40 -11.19 1.07
C ASN A 67 -9.39 -10.28 0.30
N GLY A 68 -9.71 -9.09 0.78
CA GLY A 68 -10.57 -8.12 0.10
C GLY A 68 -12.07 -8.41 0.13
N TYR A 69 -12.54 -9.55 0.63
CA TYR A 69 -13.93 -10.02 0.54
C TYR A 69 -14.82 -9.65 1.76
N ALA A 70 -14.33 -8.81 2.66
CA ALA A 70 -15.19 -8.21 3.69
C ALA A 70 -16.25 -7.30 3.05
N THR A 71 -17.40 -7.12 3.71
CA THR A 71 -18.43 -6.22 3.20
C THR A 71 -17.95 -4.77 3.16
N THR A 72 -18.52 -3.98 2.27
CA THR A 72 -18.20 -2.54 2.17
C THR A 72 -18.41 -1.82 3.51
N ALA A 73 -19.51 -2.11 4.23
CA ALA A 73 -19.76 -1.50 5.54
C ALA A 73 -18.66 -1.84 6.57
N ALA A 74 -18.19 -3.08 6.60
CA ALA A 74 -17.10 -3.50 7.47
C ALA A 74 -15.79 -2.77 7.12
N LYS A 75 -15.45 -2.67 5.83
CA LYS A 75 -14.25 -1.94 5.38
C LYS A 75 -14.35 -0.43 5.71
N CYS A 76 -15.51 0.19 5.54
CA CYS A 76 -15.74 1.59 5.92
C CYS A 76 -15.54 1.80 7.43
N PHE A 77 -16.06 0.89 8.26
CA PHE A 77 -15.83 0.94 9.71
C PHE A 77 -14.34 0.83 10.05
N MET A 78 -13.64 -0.16 9.45
CA MET A 78 -12.19 -0.33 9.65
C MET A 78 -11.39 0.91 9.24
N ALA A 79 -11.76 1.56 8.12
CA ALA A 79 -11.09 2.78 7.65
C ALA A 79 -11.31 3.94 8.63
N SER A 80 -12.55 4.16 9.07
CA SER A 80 -12.88 5.21 10.04
C SER A 80 -12.17 4.99 11.37
N ASP A 81 -12.20 3.75 11.91
CA ASP A 81 -11.51 3.39 13.15
C ASP A 81 -10.00 3.60 13.05
N ALA A 82 -9.38 3.18 11.94
CA ALA A 82 -7.95 3.38 11.72
C ALA A 82 -7.56 4.86 11.73
N VAL A 83 -8.35 5.70 11.04
CA VAL A 83 -8.11 7.16 11.00
C VAL A 83 -8.33 7.80 12.37
N ASP A 84 -9.37 7.41 13.11
CA ASP A 84 -9.64 7.91 14.46
C ASP A 84 -8.54 7.50 15.45
N ASN A 85 -7.87 6.40 15.21
CA ASN A 85 -6.68 5.96 15.96
C ASN A 85 -5.36 6.63 15.48
N GLY A 86 -5.39 7.47 14.44
CA GLY A 86 -4.25 8.27 13.99
C GLY A 86 -3.56 7.77 12.72
N ALA A 87 -4.18 6.87 11.94
CA ALA A 87 -3.64 6.52 10.62
C ALA A 87 -3.67 7.71 9.67
N ASP A 88 -2.55 7.98 9.03
CA ASP A 88 -2.43 9.01 7.99
C ASP A 88 -2.75 8.46 6.61
N GLU A 89 -2.61 7.15 6.43
CA GLU A 89 -2.80 6.45 5.17
C GLU A 89 -3.48 5.08 5.42
N VAL A 90 -4.36 4.68 4.51
CA VAL A 90 -5.09 3.41 4.55
C VAL A 90 -4.92 2.67 3.23
N ASP A 91 -4.47 1.42 3.27
CA ASP A 91 -4.38 0.54 2.12
C ASP A 91 -5.54 -0.47 2.17
N MET A 92 -6.52 -0.38 1.27
CA MET A 92 -7.63 -1.33 1.15
C MET A 92 -7.33 -2.41 0.11
N VAL A 93 -7.98 -3.56 0.24
CA VAL A 93 -8.02 -4.58 -0.83
C VAL A 93 -9.43 -4.58 -1.44
N ILE A 94 -9.51 -4.57 -2.78
CA ILE A 94 -10.79 -4.71 -3.49
C ILE A 94 -11.41 -6.10 -3.28
N ASN A 95 -12.70 -6.25 -3.57
CA ASN A 95 -13.29 -7.58 -3.72
C ASN A 95 -12.90 -8.16 -5.07
N ILE A 96 -11.90 -9.07 -5.07
CA ILE A 96 -11.35 -9.68 -6.29
C ILE A 96 -12.39 -10.54 -7.00
N GLY A 97 -13.29 -11.20 -6.25
CA GLY A 97 -14.40 -11.96 -6.82
C GLY A 97 -15.32 -11.07 -7.67
N TRP A 98 -15.60 -9.86 -7.21
CA TRP A 98 -16.37 -8.88 -8.00
C TRP A 98 -15.64 -8.46 -9.29
N ALA A 99 -14.31 -8.33 -9.24
CA ALA A 99 -13.53 -8.04 -10.45
C ALA A 99 -13.64 -9.18 -11.47
N LYS A 100 -13.60 -10.46 -11.00
CA LYS A 100 -13.80 -11.64 -11.86
C LYS A 100 -15.20 -11.73 -12.47
N GLU A 101 -16.19 -11.15 -11.81
CA GLU A 101 -17.58 -11.09 -12.29
C GLU A 101 -17.87 -9.82 -13.11
N GLY A 102 -16.89 -8.92 -13.28
CA GLY A 102 -17.06 -7.65 -14.02
C GLY A 102 -17.94 -6.64 -13.31
N LYS A 103 -18.07 -6.71 -11.97
CA LYS A 103 -18.88 -5.79 -11.14
C LYS A 103 -18.14 -4.47 -10.89
N TRP A 104 -17.82 -3.76 -11.96
CA TRP A 104 -17.00 -2.54 -11.91
C TRP A 104 -17.68 -1.39 -11.17
N ALA A 105 -19.00 -1.26 -11.31
CA ALA A 105 -19.78 -0.22 -10.63
C ALA A 105 -19.77 -0.41 -9.11
N GLU A 106 -19.92 -1.65 -8.64
CA GLU A 106 -19.89 -2.02 -7.23
C GLU A 106 -18.49 -1.77 -6.63
N ILE A 107 -17.44 -2.12 -7.36
CA ILE A 107 -16.05 -1.87 -6.93
C ILE A 107 -15.80 -0.36 -6.82
N THR A 108 -16.19 0.42 -7.82
CA THR A 108 -16.05 1.89 -7.79
C THR A 108 -16.79 2.50 -6.61
N ALA A 109 -18.03 2.07 -6.37
CA ALA A 109 -18.83 2.53 -5.24
C ALA A 109 -18.23 2.13 -3.89
N GLU A 110 -17.69 0.91 -3.76
CA GLU A 110 -16.98 0.47 -2.54
C GLU A 110 -15.77 1.36 -2.26
N ILE A 111 -14.91 1.59 -3.26
CA ILE A 111 -13.71 2.42 -3.09
C ILE A 111 -14.11 3.85 -2.69
N ALA A 112 -15.11 4.45 -3.35
CA ALA A 112 -15.59 5.79 -3.03
C ALA A 112 -16.15 5.90 -1.60
N ALA A 113 -16.92 4.90 -1.14
CA ALA A 113 -17.43 4.85 0.21
C ALA A 113 -16.30 4.77 1.25
N ILE A 114 -15.28 3.94 0.99
CA ILE A 114 -14.12 3.80 1.86
C ILE A 114 -13.28 5.08 1.83
N LYS A 115 -13.10 5.74 0.67
CA LYS A 115 -12.41 7.03 0.57
C LYS A 115 -13.08 8.09 1.45
N ALA A 116 -14.41 8.15 1.42
CA ALA A 116 -15.17 9.05 2.31
C ALA A 116 -14.94 8.70 3.79
N ALA A 117 -14.91 7.42 4.15
CA ALA A 117 -14.64 6.95 5.52
C ALA A 117 -13.20 7.27 5.99
N CYS A 118 -12.25 7.49 5.08
CA CYS A 118 -10.89 7.93 5.42
C CYS A 118 -10.80 9.41 5.86
N LYS A 119 -11.90 10.17 5.87
CA LYS A 119 -11.95 11.54 6.45
C LYS A 119 -10.83 12.46 5.94
N GLY A 120 -10.53 12.42 4.65
CA GLY A 120 -9.48 13.22 4.02
C GLY A 120 -8.07 12.62 4.06
N LYS A 121 -7.86 11.49 4.75
CA LYS A 121 -6.58 10.77 4.72
C LYS A 121 -6.38 10.02 3.40
N LEU A 122 -5.13 9.62 3.11
CA LEU A 122 -4.80 8.93 1.87
C LEU A 122 -5.40 7.52 1.83
N LEU A 123 -6.03 7.17 0.69
CA LEU A 123 -6.49 5.83 0.40
C LEU A 123 -5.68 5.23 -0.76
N LYS A 124 -5.10 4.04 -0.53
CA LYS A 124 -4.43 3.27 -1.57
C LYS A 124 -5.22 1.99 -1.82
N VAL A 125 -5.47 1.67 -3.08
CA VAL A 125 -6.34 0.56 -3.50
C VAL A 125 -5.50 -0.58 -4.04
N ILE A 126 -5.43 -1.67 -3.29
CA ILE A 126 -4.75 -2.90 -3.71
C ILE A 126 -5.70 -3.68 -4.61
N ILE A 127 -5.26 -3.94 -5.84
CA ILE A 127 -6.04 -4.74 -6.79
C ILE A 127 -5.55 -6.19 -6.92
N GLU A 128 -4.42 -6.56 -6.32
CA GLU A 128 -3.80 -7.90 -6.35
C GLU A 128 -3.55 -8.41 -7.77
N THR A 129 -2.65 -7.74 -8.48
CA THR A 129 -2.41 -7.91 -9.92
C THR A 129 -2.14 -9.36 -10.35
N CYS A 130 -1.49 -10.15 -9.49
CA CYS A 130 -1.17 -11.55 -9.82
C CYS A 130 -2.38 -12.48 -9.97
N LEU A 131 -3.58 -12.02 -9.61
CA LEU A 131 -4.84 -12.76 -9.76
C LEU A 131 -5.69 -12.27 -10.95
N LEU A 132 -5.21 -11.27 -11.68
CA LEU A 132 -6.00 -10.55 -12.69
C LEU A 132 -5.40 -10.68 -14.08
N THR A 133 -6.26 -10.63 -15.10
CA THR A 133 -5.85 -10.42 -16.49
C THR A 133 -5.55 -8.94 -16.74
N ASP A 134 -4.89 -8.62 -17.84
CA ASP A 134 -4.57 -7.22 -18.19
C ASP A 134 -5.85 -6.40 -18.45
N ASP A 135 -6.87 -6.98 -19.07
CA ASP A 135 -8.16 -6.31 -19.27
C ASP A 135 -8.85 -5.97 -17.92
N GLU A 136 -8.80 -6.90 -16.94
CA GLU A 136 -9.31 -6.65 -15.60
C GLU A 136 -8.52 -5.54 -14.88
N LYS A 137 -7.19 -5.53 -15.02
CA LYS A 137 -6.33 -4.46 -14.47
C LYS A 137 -6.67 -3.09 -15.09
N ILE A 138 -6.88 -3.03 -16.41
CA ILE A 138 -7.27 -1.81 -17.12
C ILE A 138 -8.63 -1.30 -16.61
N ALA A 139 -9.62 -2.18 -16.49
CA ALA A 139 -10.93 -1.81 -15.94
C ALA A 139 -10.81 -1.29 -14.50
N LEU A 140 -9.96 -1.89 -13.68
CA LEU A 140 -9.71 -1.46 -12.30
C LEU A 140 -8.94 -0.13 -12.23
N CYS A 141 -8.04 0.17 -13.16
CA CYS A 141 -7.45 1.51 -13.28
C CYS A 141 -8.53 2.58 -13.43
N LYS A 142 -9.58 2.29 -14.23
CA LYS A 142 -10.72 3.19 -14.37
C LYS A 142 -11.54 3.28 -13.08
N CYS A 143 -11.87 2.15 -12.42
CA CYS A 143 -12.59 2.14 -11.16
C CYS A 143 -11.89 2.98 -10.08
N VAL A 144 -10.58 2.81 -9.93
CA VAL A 144 -9.77 3.57 -8.97
C VAL A 144 -9.76 5.05 -9.33
N SER A 145 -9.63 5.38 -10.61
CA SER A 145 -9.64 6.78 -11.08
C SER A 145 -10.97 7.47 -10.83
N ASP A 146 -12.08 6.79 -11.07
CA ASP A 146 -13.44 7.36 -10.93
C ASP A 146 -13.87 7.46 -9.45
N SER A 147 -13.24 6.72 -8.54
CA SER A 147 -13.63 6.62 -7.13
C SER A 147 -13.11 7.75 -6.24
N GLY A 148 -12.17 8.56 -6.72
CA GLY A 148 -11.49 9.58 -5.93
C GLY A 148 -10.40 9.06 -4.99
N ALA A 149 -9.97 7.79 -5.14
CA ALA A 149 -8.82 7.26 -4.40
C ALA A 149 -7.52 7.94 -4.83
N ASP A 150 -6.52 7.95 -3.92
CA ASP A 150 -5.25 8.65 -4.16
C ASP A 150 -4.22 7.77 -4.89
N TYR A 151 -4.28 6.45 -4.67
CA TYR A 151 -3.32 5.50 -5.25
C TYR A 151 -4.00 4.22 -5.73
N ILE A 152 -3.45 3.67 -6.82
CA ILE A 152 -3.58 2.25 -7.15
C ILE A 152 -2.32 1.52 -6.63
N LYS A 153 -2.50 0.34 -6.03
CA LYS A 153 -1.42 -0.49 -5.49
C LYS A 153 -1.49 -1.89 -6.09
N THR A 154 -0.33 -2.45 -6.45
CA THR A 154 -0.26 -3.74 -7.12
C THR A 154 -0.71 -4.92 -6.26
N SER A 155 -0.18 -5.05 -5.05
CA SER A 155 -0.19 -6.34 -4.35
C SER A 155 -0.27 -6.20 -2.84
N THR A 156 -0.81 -7.24 -2.19
CA THR A 156 -0.81 -7.36 -0.72
C THR A 156 0.55 -7.83 -0.17
N GLY A 157 1.29 -8.63 -0.93
CA GLY A 157 2.45 -9.38 -0.46
C GLY A 157 2.10 -10.73 0.19
N PHE A 158 0.80 -11.09 0.24
CA PHE A 158 0.29 -12.34 0.84
C PHE A 158 -0.35 -13.26 -0.20
N SER A 159 -0.08 -13.06 -1.49
CA SER A 159 -0.58 -13.87 -2.60
C SER A 159 0.57 -14.51 -3.39
N LYS A 160 0.31 -14.93 -4.62
CA LYS A 160 1.23 -15.72 -5.45
C LYS A 160 2.47 -14.95 -5.93
N ALA A 161 2.34 -13.62 -6.12
CA ALA A 161 3.43 -12.77 -6.59
C ALA A 161 3.23 -11.32 -6.13
N GLY A 162 4.31 -10.54 -6.18
CA GLY A 162 4.32 -9.10 -5.94
C GLY A 162 4.20 -8.27 -7.22
N ALA A 163 4.66 -7.01 -7.15
CA ALA A 163 4.68 -6.09 -8.28
C ALA A 163 5.55 -6.60 -9.43
N THR A 164 5.09 -6.36 -10.66
CA THR A 164 5.90 -6.51 -11.87
C THR A 164 6.09 -5.17 -12.57
N PHE A 165 7.16 -5.03 -13.33
CA PHE A 165 7.40 -3.82 -14.12
C PHE A 165 6.29 -3.58 -15.15
N ALA A 166 5.77 -4.67 -15.75
CA ALA A 166 4.66 -4.62 -16.69
C ALA A 166 3.38 -4.08 -16.04
N ASP A 167 3.07 -4.46 -14.80
CA ASP A 167 1.90 -3.96 -14.08
C ASP A 167 1.99 -2.45 -13.83
N VAL A 168 3.17 -1.97 -13.40
CA VAL A 168 3.37 -0.53 -13.14
C VAL A 168 3.30 0.28 -14.44
N GLU A 169 3.89 -0.23 -15.53
CA GLU A 169 3.78 0.39 -16.85
C GLU A 169 2.33 0.43 -17.35
N LEU A 170 1.56 -0.65 -17.14
CA LEU A 170 0.13 -0.70 -17.46
C LEU A 170 -0.63 0.37 -16.66
N PHE A 171 -0.40 0.46 -15.35
CA PHE A 171 -1.05 1.47 -14.52
C PHE A 171 -0.73 2.89 -14.99
N ALA A 172 0.55 3.19 -15.29
CA ALA A 172 0.97 4.50 -15.76
C ALA A 172 0.28 4.95 -17.05
N LYS A 173 -0.14 3.99 -17.89
CA LYS A 173 -0.87 4.25 -19.15
C LYS A 173 -2.38 4.44 -18.94
N HIS A 174 -2.97 3.89 -17.87
CA HIS A 174 -4.42 3.74 -17.75
C HIS A 174 -5.07 4.45 -16.56
N VAL A 175 -4.30 4.88 -15.55
CA VAL A 175 -4.87 5.67 -14.45
C VAL A 175 -5.01 7.14 -14.83
N ALA A 176 -5.98 7.82 -14.21
CA ALA A 176 -6.11 9.27 -14.37
C ALA A 176 -4.92 10.00 -13.71
N PRO A 177 -4.58 11.22 -14.17
CA PRO A 177 -3.38 11.95 -13.71
C PRO A 177 -3.32 12.24 -12.19
N HIS A 178 -4.45 12.22 -11.49
CA HIS A 178 -4.51 12.44 -10.05
C HIS A 178 -4.20 11.17 -9.24
N VAL A 179 -4.30 9.98 -9.86
CA VAL A 179 -4.03 8.70 -9.19
C VAL A 179 -2.55 8.37 -9.28
N LYS A 180 -1.93 8.20 -8.13
CA LYS A 180 -0.54 7.78 -8.02
C LYS A 180 -0.42 6.27 -7.99
N ILE A 181 0.79 5.75 -8.21
CA ILE A 181 1.05 4.31 -8.29
C ILE A 181 1.94 3.87 -7.12
N LYS A 182 1.53 2.80 -6.41
CA LYS A 182 2.36 2.10 -5.42
C LYS A 182 2.68 0.70 -5.94
N ALA A 183 3.97 0.42 -6.13
CA ALA A 183 4.47 -0.94 -6.35
C ALA A 183 4.74 -1.60 -4.99
N ALA A 184 4.27 -2.81 -4.76
CA ALA A 184 4.45 -3.52 -3.50
C ALA A 184 4.75 -5.01 -3.72
N GLY A 185 5.70 -5.54 -2.94
CA GLY A 185 6.19 -6.91 -3.08
C GLY A 185 7.14 -7.11 -4.25
N GLY A 186 8.15 -7.97 -4.05
CA GLY A 186 9.11 -8.29 -5.11
C GLY A 186 10.19 -7.21 -5.38
N ILE A 187 10.25 -6.15 -4.58
CA ILE A 187 11.28 -5.09 -4.71
C ILE A 187 12.49 -5.51 -3.86
N SER A 188 13.52 -6.06 -4.49
CA SER A 188 14.61 -6.75 -3.81
C SER A 188 15.96 -6.00 -3.85
N SER A 189 16.12 -5.01 -4.73
CA SER A 189 17.33 -4.26 -4.94
C SER A 189 17.07 -2.76 -5.15
N ILE A 190 18.13 -1.97 -5.12
CA ILE A 190 18.08 -0.55 -5.48
C ILE A 190 17.71 -0.39 -6.95
N GLU A 191 18.22 -1.25 -7.82
CA GLU A 191 17.96 -1.26 -9.26
C GLU A 191 16.48 -1.53 -9.54
N ASP A 192 15.86 -2.48 -8.81
CA ASP A 192 14.41 -2.72 -8.92
C ASP A 192 13.63 -1.46 -8.52
N ALA A 193 13.99 -0.85 -7.38
CA ALA A 193 13.33 0.36 -6.88
C ALA A 193 13.41 1.52 -7.90
N GLU A 194 14.60 1.79 -8.44
CA GLU A 194 14.82 2.82 -9.48
C GLU A 194 13.99 2.54 -10.72
N LYS A 195 13.93 1.28 -11.15
CA LYS A 195 13.15 0.89 -12.33
C LYS A 195 11.64 1.06 -12.11
N PHE A 196 11.10 0.67 -10.96
CA PHE A 196 9.69 0.93 -10.64
C PHE A 196 9.38 2.42 -10.62
N ILE A 197 10.26 3.24 -10.04
CA ILE A 197 10.10 4.70 -10.03
C ILE A 197 10.14 5.27 -11.44
N ALA A 198 11.09 4.84 -12.28
CA ALA A 198 11.20 5.28 -13.67
C ALA A 198 9.96 4.93 -14.51
N LEU A 199 9.28 3.82 -14.18
CA LEU A 199 8.03 3.40 -14.82
C LEU A 199 6.77 4.12 -14.28
N GLY A 200 6.91 4.99 -13.27
CA GLY A 200 5.81 5.81 -12.76
C GLY A 200 5.39 5.51 -11.33
N ALA A 201 5.99 4.55 -10.63
CA ALA A 201 5.71 4.35 -9.21
C ALA A 201 6.21 5.54 -8.40
N SER A 202 5.33 6.14 -7.60
CA SER A 202 5.67 7.23 -6.68
C SER A 202 5.79 6.74 -5.23
N ARG A 203 5.46 5.47 -4.98
CA ARG A 203 5.54 4.81 -3.67
C ARG A 203 5.96 3.34 -3.83
N LEU A 204 6.74 2.84 -2.89
CA LEU A 204 7.29 1.49 -2.88
C LEU A 204 6.95 0.79 -1.56
N GLY A 205 6.20 -0.30 -1.63
CA GLY A 205 5.90 -1.16 -0.48
C GLY A 205 7.00 -2.19 -0.28
N THR A 206 8.06 -1.82 0.44
CA THR A 206 9.22 -2.68 0.68
C THR A 206 9.94 -2.30 1.97
N SER A 207 10.39 -3.30 2.73
CA SER A 207 11.33 -3.14 3.85
C SER A 207 12.78 -3.38 3.43
N ARG A 208 12.99 -3.90 2.20
CA ARG A 208 14.31 -4.30 1.72
C ARG A 208 15.26 -3.10 1.57
N ILE A 209 14.78 -1.99 1.04
CA ILE A 209 15.63 -0.80 0.80
C ILE A 209 16.19 -0.25 2.11
N VAL A 210 15.38 -0.23 3.19
CA VAL A 210 15.86 0.14 4.52
C VAL A 210 16.91 -0.84 5.03
N LYS A 211 16.71 -2.16 4.84
CA LYS A 211 17.71 -3.18 5.20
C LYS A 211 19.04 -2.96 4.45
N ILE A 212 18.98 -2.63 3.15
CA ILE A 212 20.17 -2.30 2.35
C ILE A 212 20.86 -1.04 2.91
N ALA A 213 20.10 0.02 3.21
CA ALA A 213 20.61 1.25 3.81
C ALA A 213 21.28 1.00 5.17
N LYS A 214 20.82 0.01 5.93
CA LYS A 214 21.44 -0.44 7.20
C LYS A 214 22.69 -1.31 6.97
N GLY A 215 23.03 -1.69 5.73
CA GLY A 215 24.13 -2.59 5.42
C GLY A 215 23.85 -4.06 5.78
N LEU A 216 22.59 -4.44 5.91
CA LEU A 216 22.20 -5.81 6.23
C LEU A 216 22.18 -6.67 4.97
N GLU A 217 22.68 -7.91 5.07
CA GLU A 217 22.60 -8.90 4.00
C GLU A 217 21.17 -9.31 3.69
N ASN A 218 20.97 -9.86 2.49
CA ASN A 218 19.69 -10.38 2.07
C ASN A 218 19.40 -11.71 2.78
N ASP A 219 18.66 -11.68 3.87
CA ASP A 219 18.25 -12.85 4.65
C ASP A 219 17.04 -13.58 4.07
N GLY A 220 16.51 -13.14 2.92
CA GLY A 220 15.33 -13.72 2.28
C GLY A 220 14.01 -13.40 3.00
N THR A 221 14.01 -12.67 4.11
CA THR A 221 12.77 -12.30 4.80
C THR A 221 12.12 -11.09 4.14
N TYR A 222 10.79 -11.15 4.05
CA TYR A 222 9.93 -10.13 3.46
C TYR A 222 9.52 -9.10 4.52
#